data_f99db64fb88025d6a1bbfd4cf62dddd8
#
_entry.id   f99db64fb88025d6a1bbfd4cf62dddd8
#
_cell.length_a   1.000
_cell.length_b   1.000
_cell.length_c   1.000
_cell.angle_alpha   90.00
_cell.angle_beta   90.00
_cell.angle_gamma   90.00
#
_symmetry.space_group_name_H-M   'P 1'
#
loop_
_entity.id
_entity.type
_entity.pdbx_description
1 polymer ?
#
loop_
_entity_poly.entity_id
_entity_poly.type
_entity_poly.pdbx_seq_one_letter_code
_entity_poly.pdbx_strand_id
1 'polypeptide(L)'
;MGFVVTSVQAKAIMRFVASDLTNGDNIGHKQAIPSIDLQFYTPTEFEILTHLANLIIPKTDTLGAIEAGVPVLMDVLYSSWASKQTQGEHKAHLKLLLKYLNQQIPSFTSTSKIQKTNVIEHIDNLAFVNVQDKETKTNKTILEAYKSIKHMVTRTYYSTEVGASKELRYLLIPGKWDGCLPMTENTRTWA
;
A
#
# COMPACT_ATOMS: atom_id res chain seq x y z
N MET A 1 -21.04 -8.35 -16.12
CA MET A 1 -20.55 -7.11 -16.79
C MET A 1 -19.23 -6.75 -16.15
N GLY A 2 -18.12 -6.98 -16.85
CA GLY A 2 -16.79 -6.66 -16.31
C GLY A 2 -16.51 -5.16 -16.45
N PHE A 3 -16.33 -4.46 -15.35
CA PHE A 3 -15.84 -3.09 -15.36
C PHE A 3 -14.34 -3.12 -15.68
N VAL A 4 -13.99 -2.63 -16.86
CA VAL A 4 -12.62 -2.30 -17.21
C VAL A 4 -12.35 -0.91 -16.63
N VAL A 5 -11.58 -0.82 -15.54
CA VAL A 5 -11.04 0.47 -15.09
C VAL A 5 -10.15 0.97 -16.21
N THR A 6 -10.58 1.98 -16.94
CA THR A 6 -9.78 2.53 -18.03
C THR A 6 -8.50 3.15 -17.46
N SER A 7 -7.38 2.91 -18.10
CA SER A 7 -6.06 3.44 -17.71
C SER A 7 -6.04 4.97 -17.52
N VAL A 8 -7.01 5.67 -18.09
CA VAL A 8 -7.20 7.12 -17.99
C VAL A 8 -7.74 7.53 -16.62
N GLN A 9 -8.72 6.78 -16.06
CA GLN A 9 -9.27 7.07 -14.73
C GLN A 9 -8.25 6.79 -13.63
N ALA A 10 -7.52 5.67 -13.72
CA ALA A 10 -6.44 5.38 -12.80
C ALA A 10 -5.34 6.46 -12.81
N LYS A 11 -4.93 6.95 -13.98
CA LYS A 11 -3.93 8.03 -14.12
C LYS A 11 -4.39 9.38 -13.58
N ALA A 12 -5.67 9.73 -13.71
CA ALA A 12 -6.21 10.99 -13.17
C ALA A 12 -6.21 10.99 -11.64
N ILE A 13 -6.58 9.87 -11.03
CA ILE A 13 -6.57 9.65 -9.59
C ILE A 13 -5.15 9.71 -9.04
N MET A 14 -4.20 9.07 -9.72
CA MET A 14 -2.79 9.05 -9.34
C MET A 14 -2.16 10.44 -9.37
N ARG A 15 -2.47 11.26 -10.36
CA ARG A 15 -1.97 12.64 -10.45
C ARG A 15 -2.46 13.51 -9.30
N PHE A 16 -3.70 13.31 -8.85
CA PHE A 16 -4.27 14.07 -7.74
C PHE A 16 -3.59 13.70 -6.41
N VAL A 17 -3.53 12.41 -6.08
CA VAL A 17 -2.90 11.94 -4.83
C VAL A 17 -1.41 12.24 -4.79
N ALA A 18 -0.71 12.12 -5.92
CA ALA A 18 0.71 12.46 -6.00
C ALA A 18 0.96 13.97 -5.80
N SER A 19 0.07 14.85 -6.26
CA SER A 19 0.22 16.31 -6.06
C SER A 19 0.08 16.72 -4.60
N ASP A 20 -0.83 16.10 -3.85
CA ASP A 20 -1.01 16.39 -2.42
C ASP A 20 0.13 15.84 -1.55
N LEU A 21 0.76 14.73 -1.99
CA LEU A 21 1.89 14.14 -1.25
C LEU A 21 3.23 14.83 -1.53
N THR A 22 3.34 15.60 -2.63
CA THR A 22 4.57 16.32 -3.00
C THR A 22 4.59 17.78 -2.54
N ASN A 23 3.41 18.40 -2.29
CA ASN A 23 3.30 19.79 -1.86
C ASN A 23 3.09 19.86 -0.33
N GLY A 24 4.16 19.65 0.43
CA GLY A 24 4.16 19.69 1.89
C GLY A 24 3.94 21.07 2.53
N ASP A 25 3.75 22.16 1.78
CA ASP A 25 3.79 23.53 2.31
C ASP A 25 2.64 24.45 1.88
N ASN A 26 1.52 23.95 1.34
CA ASN A 26 0.41 24.83 0.98
C ASN A 26 -0.94 24.35 1.53
N ILE A 27 -1.25 24.81 2.74
CA ILE A 27 -2.56 24.69 3.38
C ILE A 27 -3.50 25.70 2.67
N GLY A 28 -4.35 25.23 1.77
CA GLY A 28 -5.37 26.13 1.31
C GLY A 28 -6.15 25.88 0.03
N HIS A 29 -6.28 24.67 -0.46
CA HIS A 29 -7.37 24.36 -1.39
C HIS A 29 -7.79 22.90 -1.24
N LYS A 30 -8.99 22.70 -0.65
CA LYS A 30 -9.75 21.44 -0.82
C LYS A 30 -10.14 21.34 -2.30
N GLN A 31 -9.25 20.86 -3.14
CA GLN A 31 -9.66 20.42 -4.47
C GLN A 31 -10.49 19.14 -4.27
N ALA A 32 -11.71 19.17 -4.80
CA ALA A 32 -12.59 18.01 -4.76
C ALA A 32 -11.87 16.83 -5.41
N ILE A 33 -11.70 15.75 -4.66
CA ILE A 33 -11.23 14.47 -5.18
C ILE A 33 -12.16 14.13 -6.36
N PRO A 34 -11.65 13.95 -7.59
CA PRO A 34 -12.49 13.47 -8.68
C PRO A 34 -13.18 12.23 -8.17
N SER A 35 -14.51 12.14 -8.34
CA SER A 35 -15.33 11.06 -7.79
C SER A 35 -14.82 9.73 -8.31
N ILE A 36 -13.94 9.11 -7.53
CA ILE A 36 -13.55 7.71 -7.72
C ILE A 36 -14.76 6.92 -7.32
N ASP A 37 -15.31 6.16 -8.22
CA ASP A 37 -16.37 5.21 -7.91
C ASP A 37 -15.76 4.03 -7.12
N LEU A 38 -15.49 4.27 -5.82
CA LEU A 38 -14.96 3.28 -4.92
C LEU A 38 -16.00 2.18 -4.71
N GLN A 39 -15.62 0.94 -4.96
CA GLN A 39 -16.50 -0.21 -4.87
C GLN A 39 -16.45 -0.87 -3.48
N PHE A 40 -15.33 -0.75 -2.80
CA PHE A 40 -15.08 -1.43 -1.52
C PHE A 40 -14.78 -0.46 -0.37
N TYR A 41 -13.83 0.44 -0.55
CA TYR A 41 -13.42 1.37 0.50
C TYR A 41 -14.34 2.58 0.61
N THR A 42 -14.53 3.07 1.82
CA THR A 42 -15.02 4.44 2.02
C THR A 42 -13.93 5.44 1.64
N PRO A 43 -14.27 6.71 1.33
CA PRO A 43 -13.28 7.74 1.01
C PRO A 43 -12.18 7.88 2.09
N THR A 44 -12.55 7.81 3.37
CA THR A 44 -11.60 7.89 4.49
C THR A 44 -10.68 6.66 4.55
N GLU A 45 -11.23 5.46 4.38
CA GLU A 45 -10.42 4.23 4.34
C GLU A 45 -9.44 4.25 3.16
N PHE A 46 -9.88 4.73 2.01
CA PHE A 46 -9.06 4.84 0.80
C PHE A 46 -7.92 5.85 0.98
N GLU A 47 -8.21 7.01 1.57
CA GLU A 47 -7.19 8.02 1.89
C GLU A 47 -6.09 7.44 2.79
N ILE A 48 -6.49 6.77 3.86
CA ILE A 48 -5.55 6.15 4.80
C ILE A 48 -4.72 5.06 4.12
N LEU A 49 -5.38 4.17 3.36
CA LEU A 49 -4.69 3.13 2.60
C LEU A 49 -3.67 3.74 1.63
N THR A 50 -4.03 4.85 0.99
CA THR A 50 -3.15 5.58 0.07
C THR A 50 -1.91 6.12 0.80
N HIS A 51 -2.08 6.73 1.97
CA HIS A 51 -0.95 7.18 2.77
C HIS A 51 -0.06 6.01 3.22
N LEU A 52 -0.65 4.90 3.68
CA LEU A 52 0.10 3.71 4.08
C LEU A 52 0.87 3.11 2.89
N ALA A 53 0.23 2.98 1.74
CA ALA A 53 0.85 2.45 0.53
C ALA A 53 2.07 3.28 0.10
N ASN A 54 1.97 4.62 0.16
CA ASN A 54 3.08 5.52 -0.14
C ASN A 54 4.24 5.45 0.86
N LEU A 55 3.95 5.15 2.12
CA LEU A 55 4.99 5.00 3.15
C LEU A 55 5.67 3.62 3.07
N ILE A 56 4.92 2.58 2.70
CA ILE A 56 5.44 1.21 2.56
C ILE A 56 6.30 1.06 1.30
N ILE A 57 5.84 1.60 0.17
CA ILE A 57 6.57 1.58 -1.12
C ILE A 57 6.56 2.99 -1.69
N PRO A 58 7.46 3.86 -1.22
CA PRO A 58 7.59 5.21 -1.73
C PRO A 58 8.20 5.21 -3.14
N LYS A 59 7.95 6.28 -3.88
CA LYS A 59 8.67 6.53 -5.14
C LYS A 59 10.15 6.79 -4.86
N THR A 60 11.00 6.08 -5.58
CA THR A 60 12.46 6.24 -5.61
C THR A 60 12.91 6.44 -7.06
N ASP A 61 13.92 5.72 -7.52
CA ASP A 61 14.31 5.64 -8.94
C ASP A 61 13.26 4.90 -9.75
N THR A 62 12.45 4.07 -9.07
CA THR A 62 11.31 3.37 -9.64
C THR A 62 9.99 3.96 -9.13
N LEU A 63 8.89 3.64 -9.82
CA LEU A 63 7.56 4.12 -9.44
C LEU A 63 7.11 3.46 -8.14
N GLY A 64 6.60 4.27 -7.19
CA GLY A 64 6.06 3.78 -5.93
C GLY A 64 4.66 3.16 -6.04
N ALA A 65 4.10 2.76 -4.89
CA ALA A 65 2.78 2.12 -4.83
C ALA A 65 1.65 3.00 -5.38
N ILE A 66 1.77 4.32 -5.23
CA ILE A 66 0.74 5.25 -5.70
C ILE A 66 0.77 5.32 -7.23
N GLU A 67 1.93 5.55 -7.82
CA GLU A 67 2.09 5.65 -9.27
C GLU A 67 1.79 4.32 -9.97
N ALA A 68 2.02 3.19 -9.29
CA ALA A 68 1.64 1.86 -9.75
C ALA A 68 0.14 1.55 -9.61
N GLY A 69 -0.64 2.41 -8.94
CA GLY A 69 -2.09 2.25 -8.81
C GLY A 69 -2.55 1.26 -7.74
N VAL A 70 -1.70 0.94 -6.79
CA VAL A 70 -1.96 -0.08 -5.76
C VAL A 70 -3.27 0.16 -5.01
N PRO A 71 -3.61 1.37 -4.48
CA PRO A 71 -4.85 1.55 -3.74
C PRO A 71 -6.10 1.27 -4.59
N VAL A 72 -6.10 1.70 -5.86
CA VAL A 72 -7.22 1.48 -6.79
C VAL A 72 -7.35 -0.01 -7.13
N LEU A 73 -6.23 -0.68 -7.39
CA LEU A 73 -6.24 -2.12 -7.67
C LEU A 73 -6.71 -2.91 -6.45
N MET A 74 -6.35 -2.51 -5.24
CA MET A 74 -6.85 -3.13 -4.00
C MET A 74 -8.37 -2.95 -3.86
N ASP A 75 -8.93 -1.78 -4.19
CA ASP A 75 -10.38 -1.57 -4.17
C ASP A 75 -11.11 -2.55 -5.08
N VAL A 76 -10.61 -2.74 -6.31
CA VAL A 76 -11.17 -3.70 -7.28
C VAL A 76 -11.00 -5.14 -6.81
N LEU A 77 -9.82 -5.51 -6.29
CA LEU A 77 -9.56 -6.88 -5.80
C LEU A 77 -10.49 -7.24 -4.64
N TYR A 78 -10.65 -6.35 -3.66
CA TYR A 78 -11.52 -6.61 -2.53
C TYR A 78 -13.01 -6.58 -2.90
N SER A 79 -13.44 -5.72 -3.81
CA SER A 79 -14.85 -5.67 -4.23
C SER A 79 -15.26 -6.88 -5.06
N SER A 80 -14.40 -7.34 -5.98
CA SER A 80 -14.77 -8.30 -7.01
C SER A 80 -14.31 -9.74 -6.74
N TRP A 81 -13.20 -9.91 -6.00
CA TRP A 81 -12.55 -11.23 -5.86
C TRP A 81 -12.51 -11.75 -4.42
N ALA A 82 -12.42 -10.88 -3.43
CA ALA A 82 -12.31 -11.30 -2.05
C ALA A 82 -13.63 -11.86 -1.51
N SER A 83 -13.55 -12.94 -0.70
CA SER A 83 -14.71 -13.44 0.01
C SER A 83 -15.22 -12.42 1.03
N LYS A 84 -16.48 -12.50 1.44
CA LYS A 84 -17.06 -11.60 2.46
C LYS A 84 -16.32 -11.68 3.80
N GLN A 85 -15.80 -12.85 4.14
CA GLN A 85 -14.96 -13.02 5.32
C GLN A 85 -13.66 -12.23 5.18
N THR A 86 -12.93 -12.41 4.07
CA THR A 86 -11.67 -11.68 3.79
C THR A 86 -11.88 -10.17 3.74
N GLN A 87 -12.99 -9.72 3.14
CA GLN A 87 -13.39 -8.31 3.14
C GLN A 87 -13.55 -7.77 4.57
N GLY A 88 -14.25 -8.52 5.43
CA GLY A 88 -14.48 -8.15 6.82
C GLY A 88 -13.20 -8.10 7.64
N GLU A 89 -12.34 -9.10 7.50
CA GLU A 89 -11.03 -9.16 8.17
C GLU A 89 -10.13 -7.99 7.76
N HIS A 90 -10.06 -7.69 6.46
CA HIS A 90 -9.26 -6.56 5.97
C HIS A 90 -9.75 -5.21 6.52
N LYS A 91 -11.06 -4.97 6.52
CA LYS A 91 -11.64 -3.74 7.10
C LYS A 91 -11.40 -3.65 8.61
N ALA A 92 -11.47 -4.77 9.32
CA ALA A 92 -11.16 -4.82 10.75
C ALA A 92 -9.70 -4.46 11.01
N HIS A 93 -8.77 -5.01 10.23
CA HIS A 93 -7.34 -4.69 10.32
C HIS A 93 -7.07 -3.21 10.01
N LEU A 94 -7.66 -2.67 8.95
CA LEU A 94 -7.49 -1.27 8.57
C LEU A 94 -8.03 -0.32 9.66
N LYS A 95 -9.21 -0.62 10.22
CA LYS A 95 -9.81 0.15 11.32
C LYS A 95 -8.96 0.10 12.59
N LEU A 96 -8.43 -1.07 12.93
CA LEU A 96 -7.58 -1.25 14.11
C LEU A 96 -6.28 -0.48 13.96
N LEU A 97 -5.63 -0.59 12.80
CA LEU A 97 -4.40 0.14 12.50
C LEU A 97 -4.63 1.65 12.51
N LEU A 98 -5.71 2.13 11.92
CA LEU A 98 -6.08 3.54 11.96
C LEU A 98 -6.26 4.05 13.39
N LYS A 99 -6.97 3.30 14.23
CA LYS A 99 -7.15 3.66 15.64
C LYS A 99 -5.80 3.80 16.35
N TYR A 100 -4.89 2.87 16.13
CA TYR A 100 -3.54 2.92 16.67
C TYR A 100 -2.76 4.14 16.17
N LEU A 101 -2.75 4.39 14.86
CA LEU A 101 -2.04 5.51 14.27
C LEU A 101 -2.54 6.86 14.79
N ASN A 102 -3.86 7.03 14.94
CA ASN A 102 -4.45 8.24 15.52
C ASN A 102 -4.19 8.41 17.02
N GLN A 103 -3.88 7.34 17.74
CA GLN A 103 -3.41 7.42 19.14
C GLN A 103 -1.95 7.89 19.21
N GLN A 104 -1.10 7.52 18.24
CA GLN A 104 0.28 7.96 18.18
C GLN A 104 0.41 9.41 17.66
N ILE A 105 -0.40 9.75 16.66
CA ILE A 105 -0.40 11.06 16.03
C ILE A 105 -1.85 11.49 15.79
N PRO A 106 -2.36 12.51 16.49
CA PRO A 106 -3.68 13.07 16.21
C PRO A 106 -3.78 13.50 14.73
N SER A 107 -4.85 13.07 14.05
CA SER A 107 -5.08 13.37 12.63
C SER A 107 -3.94 12.87 11.70
N PHE A 108 -3.66 11.57 11.75
CA PHE A 108 -2.60 10.94 10.96
C PHE A 108 -2.58 11.39 9.48
N THR A 109 -3.74 11.54 8.83
CA THR A 109 -3.82 11.92 7.40
C THR A 109 -3.29 13.32 7.12
N SER A 110 -3.48 14.28 8.04
CA SER A 110 -3.07 15.69 7.89
C SER A 110 -1.69 16.03 8.48
N THR A 111 -1.05 15.06 9.13
CA THR A 111 0.27 15.24 9.76
C THR A 111 1.40 15.25 8.72
N SER A 112 2.55 15.83 9.09
CA SER A 112 3.74 15.90 8.23
C SER A 112 4.25 14.51 7.81
N LYS A 113 4.87 14.43 6.62
CA LYS A 113 5.42 13.18 6.08
C LYS A 113 6.44 12.55 7.05
N ILE A 114 7.30 13.36 7.67
CA ILE A 114 8.35 12.89 8.58
C ILE A 114 7.74 12.17 9.79
N GLN A 115 6.72 12.75 10.43
CA GLN A 115 6.07 12.13 11.58
C GLN A 115 5.34 10.83 11.20
N LYS A 116 4.68 10.80 10.03
CA LYS A 116 4.07 9.57 9.49
C LYS A 116 5.12 8.48 9.30
N THR A 117 6.25 8.81 8.66
CA THR A 117 7.35 7.87 8.43
C THR A 117 7.87 7.29 9.73
N ASN A 118 8.18 8.13 10.73
CA ASN A 118 8.72 7.69 12.02
C ASN A 118 7.79 6.69 12.73
N VAL A 119 6.46 6.91 12.69
CA VAL A 119 5.50 5.99 13.32
C VAL A 119 5.38 4.69 12.55
N ILE A 120 5.41 4.74 11.21
CA ILE A 120 5.37 3.52 10.40
C ILE A 120 6.68 2.72 10.53
N GLU A 121 7.83 3.35 10.56
CA GLU A 121 9.11 2.69 10.84
C GLU A 121 9.13 2.05 12.23
N HIS A 122 8.58 2.74 13.24
CA HIS A 122 8.49 2.17 14.57
C HIS A 122 7.63 0.90 14.61
N ILE A 123 6.41 0.91 14.05
CA ILE A 123 5.55 -0.28 14.01
C ILE A 123 6.15 -1.39 13.13
N ASP A 124 6.86 -1.03 12.06
CA ASP A 124 7.56 -1.99 11.20
C ASP A 124 8.67 -2.72 11.96
N ASN A 125 9.49 -1.99 12.71
CA ASN A 125 10.54 -2.55 13.55
C ASN A 125 9.95 -3.49 14.62
N LEU A 126 8.88 -3.10 15.28
CA LEU A 126 8.18 -3.96 16.25
C LEU A 126 7.60 -5.22 15.58
N ALA A 127 7.10 -5.08 14.35
CA ALA A 127 6.46 -6.18 13.65
C ALA A 127 7.44 -7.23 13.10
N PHE A 128 8.63 -6.80 12.66
CA PHE A 128 9.54 -7.68 11.90
C PHE A 128 10.92 -7.88 12.54
N VAL A 129 11.39 -6.97 13.39
CA VAL A 129 12.73 -7.03 13.99
C VAL A 129 12.67 -7.49 15.46
N ASN A 130 11.82 -6.90 16.29
CA ASN A 130 11.75 -7.16 17.73
C ASN A 130 10.71 -8.25 18.08
N VAL A 131 10.89 -9.46 17.55
CA VAL A 131 9.95 -10.58 17.79
C VAL A 131 9.96 -11.06 19.25
N GLN A 132 10.96 -10.67 20.06
CA GLN A 132 11.16 -11.16 21.43
C GLN A 132 10.52 -10.30 22.54
N ASP A 133 10.11 -9.08 22.27
CA ASP A 133 9.40 -8.28 23.26
C ASP A 133 7.96 -8.75 23.43
N LYS A 134 7.75 -9.51 24.48
CA LYS A 134 6.45 -10.10 24.89
C LYS A 134 5.46 -9.06 25.42
N GLU A 135 5.46 -7.84 24.94
CA GLU A 135 4.51 -6.84 25.38
C GLU A 135 3.11 -7.08 24.79
N THR A 136 2.23 -7.39 25.71
CA THR A 136 0.75 -7.36 25.67
C THR A 136 0.03 -7.85 24.41
N LYS A 137 -1.02 -8.65 24.60
CA LYS A 137 -1.96 -9.15 23.56
C LYS A 137 -2.43 -8.03 22.60
N THR A 138 -2.60 -6.80 23.09
CA THR A 138 -3.05 -5.64 22.32
C THR A 138 -2.05 -5.29 21.23
N ASN A 139 -0.75 -5.27 21.55
CA ASN A 139 0.30 -5.00 20.56
C ASN A 139 0.36 -6.09 19.50
N LYS A 140 0.21 -7.35 19.88
CA LYS A 140 0.22 -8.47 18.92
C LYS A 140 -0.84 -8.31 17.83
N THR A 141 -2.08 -8.00 18.20
CA THR A 141 -3.18 -7.86 17.23
C THR A 141 -2.98 -6.67 16.29
N ILE A 142 -2.41 -5.56 16.79
CA ILE A 142 -2.07 -4.39 15.97
C ILE A 142 -0.93 -4.72 15.01
N LEU A 143 0.09 -5.44 15.48
CA LEU A 143 1.20 -5.87 14.64
C LEU A 143 0.77 -6.85 13.55
N GLU A 144 -0.15 -7.76 13.86
CA GLU A 144 -0.76 -8.67 12.87
C GLU A 144 -1.58 -7.89 11.83
N ALA A 145 -2.37 -6.89 12.27
CA ALA A 145 -3.10 -6.01 11.35
C ALA A 145 -2.14 -5.24 10.42
N TYR A 146 -1.06 -4.67 10.96
CA TYR A 146 -0.05 -4.00 10.16
C TYR A 146 0.61 -4.94 9.15
N LYS A 147 1.06 -6.13 9.60
CA LYS A 147 1.64 -7.16 8.71
C LYS A 147 0.70 -7.53 7.57
N SER A 148 -0.58 -7.72 7.87
CA SER A 148 -1.60 -8.04 6.88
C SER A 148 -1.75 -6.94 5.83
N ILE A 149 -1.85 -5.68 6.25
CA ILE A 149 -1.95 -4.53 5.34
C ILE A 149 -0.67 -4.39 4.50
N LYS A 150 0.51 -4.41 5.13
CA LYS A 150 1.80 -4.33 4.43
C LYS A 150 1.95 -5.44 3.39
N HIS A 151 1.61 -6.68 3.76
CA HIS A 151 1.66 -7.82 2.84
C HIS A 151 0.74 -7.61 1.63
N MET A 152 -0.49 -7.13 1.84
CA MET A 152 -1.42 -6.88 0.74
C MET A 152 -0.95 -5.75 -0.18
N VAL A 153 -0.45 -4.65 0.38
CA VAL A 153 0.13 -3.54 -0.40
C VAL A 153 1.30 -4.05 -1.25
N THR A 154 2.24 -4.78 -0.64
CA THR A 154 3.42 -5.32 -1.31
C THR A 154 3.03 -6.32 -2.41
N ARG A 155 2.15 -7.26 -2.09
CA ARG A 155 1.69 -8.27 -3.05
C ARG A 155 0.97 -7.62 -4.24
N THR A 156 0.10 -6.64 -3.97
CA THR A 156 -0.60 -5.91 -5.03
C THR A 156 0.37 -5.12 -5.89
N TYR A 157 1.40 -4.48 -5.30
CA TYR A 157 2.42 -3.76 -6.03
C TYR A 157 3.16 -4.67 -7.03
N TYR A 158 3.66 -5.81 -6.57
CA TYR A 158 4.36 -6.76 -7.45
C TYR A 158 3.44 -7.47 -8.46
N SER A 159 2.11 -7.37 -8.29
CA SER A 159 1.14 -7.80 -9.30
C SER A 159 0.85 -6.74 -10.35
N THR A 160 1.33 -5.50 -10.18
CA THR A 160 1.22 -4.47 -11.21
C THR A 160 2.27 -4.64 -12.31
N GLU A 161 2.01 -4.08 -13.50
CA GLU A 161 2.99 -4.07 -14.59
C GLU A 161 4.33 -3.46 -14.15
N VAL A 162 4.29 -2.38 -13.36
CA VAL A 162 5.47 -1.70 -12.85
C VAL A 162 6.26 -2.60 -11.91
N GLY A 163 5.62 -3.16 -10.89
CA GLY A 163 6.27 -4.04 -9.92
C GLY A 163 6.85 -5.28 -10.58
N ALA A 164 6.07 -5.93 -11.46
CA ALA A 164 6.49 -7.15 -12.14
C ALA A 164 7.62 -6.91 -13.17
N SER A 165 7.61 -5.79 -13.90
CA SER A 165 8.56 -5.59 -15.02
C SER A 165 9.77 -4.72 -14.66
N LYS A 166 9.65 -3.81 -13.67
CA LYS A 166 10.73 -2.89 -13.31
C LYS A 166 11.50 -3.34 -12.07
N GLU A 167 10.77 -3.86 -11.06
CA GLU A 167 11.40 -4.36 -9.84
C GLU A 167 11.79 -5.84 -9.94
N LEU A 168 10.89 -6.66 -10.48
CA LEU A 168 11.15 -8.08 -10.72
C LEU A 168 11.68 -8.31 -12.13
N ARG A 169 12.18 -9.51 -12.37
CA ARG A 169 12.58 -9.98 -13.69
C ARG A 169 11.40 -10.71 -14.33
N TYR A 170 10.74 -10.06 -15.29
CA TYR A 170 9.65 -10.67 -16.03
C TYR A 170 10.14 -11.25 -17.35
N LEU A 171 9.83 -12.51 -17.60
CA LEU A 171 10.00 -13.17 -18.89
C LEU A 171 8.79 -14.05 -19.16
N LEU A 172 8.04 -13.74 -20.22
CA LEU A 172 6.77 -14.42 -20.54
C LEU A 172 6.94 -15.95 -20.66
N ILE A 173 8.02 -16.39 -21.30
CA ILE A 173 8.37 -17.82 -21.45
C ILE A 173 9.84 -17.96 -21.15
N PRO A 174 10.23 -18.37 -19.91
CA PRO A 174 11.61 -18.68 -19.60
C PRO A 174 12.05 -19.93 -20.38
N GLY A 175 12.92 -19.76 -21.37
CA GLY A 175 13.34 -20.84 -22.28
C GLY A 175 14.14 -21.97 -21.63
N LYS A 176 14.66 -21.77 -20.43
CA LYS A 176 15.33 -22.80 -19.62
C LYS A 176 15.20 -22.49 -18.13
N TRP A 177 15.20 -23.53 -17.34
CA TRP A 177 15.33 -23.46 -15.90
C TRP A 177 16.81 -23.66 -15.52
N ASP A 178 17.34 -22.79 -14.66
CA ASP A 178 18.69 -22.90 -14.11
C ASP A 178 18.63 -22.81 -12.58
N GLY A 179 18.68 -23.97 -11.93
CA GLY A 179 18.59 -24.09 -10.48
C GLY A 179 19.85 -23.65 -9.73
N CYS A 180 20.96 -23.44 -10.44
CA CYS A 180 22.24 -23.03 -9.88
C CYS A 180 22.69 -21.65 -10.35
N LEU A 181 21.74 -20.79 -10.71
CA LEU A 181 22.03 -19.43 -11.14
C LEU A 181 22.81 -18.67 -10.04
N PRO A 182 24.01 -18.14 -10.32
CA PRO A 182 24.77 -17.37 -9.35
C PRO A 182 24.00 -16.11 -8.95
N MET A 183 23.79 -15.92 -7.65
CA MET A 183 23.19 -14.69 -7.12
C MET A 183 24.27 -13.62 -6.97
N THR A 184 24.02 -12.46 -7.54
CA THR A 184 24.82 -11.24 -7.37
C THR A 184 23.94 -10.16 -6.73
N GLU A 185 24.53 -9.06 -6.26
CA GLU A 185 23.78 -7.92 -5.70
C GLU A 185 22.72 -7.37 -6.66
N ASN A 186 22.93 -7.52 -7.98
CA ASN A 186 22.02 -7.06 -9.02
C ASN A 186 21.06 -8.15 -9.54
N THR A 187 21.04 -9.32 -8.89
CA THR A 187 20.15 -10.40 -9.31
C THR A 187 18.73 -10.10 -8.87
N ARG A 188 17.84 -9.90 -9.84
CA ARG A 188 16.41 -9.67 -9.57
C ARG A 188 15.68 -11.00 -9.46
N THR A 189 14.72 -11.06 -8.54
CA THR A 189 13.78 -12.18 -8.41
C THR A 189 12.86 -12.26 -9.64
N TRP A 190 12.50 -13.46 -10.03
CA TRP A 190 11.50 -13.67 -11.08
C TRP A 190 10.10 -13.27 -10.64
N ALA A 191 9.31 -12.68 -11.57
CA ALA A 191 7.90 -12.37 -11.38
C ALA A 191 7.03 -13.62 -11.51
#